data_8dcc74217834a9f14c5251991663267a
#
_entry.id   8dcc74217834a9f14c5251991663267a
#
_cell.length_a   1.000
_cell.length_b   1.000
_cell.length_c   1.000
_cell.angle_alpha   90.00
_cell.angle_beta   90.00
_cell.angle_gamma   90.00
#
_symmetry.space_group_name_H-M   'P 1'
#
loop_
_entity.id
_entity.type
_entity.pdbx_description
1 polymer ?
#
loop_
_entity_poly.entity_id
_entity_poly.type
_entity_poly.pdbx_seq_one_letter_code
_entity_poly.pdbx_strand_id
1 'polypeptide(L)'
;KMYEGLTSNILEKTIPINLNLQVVNGVIYNELGQMSGEIDCMLVKGNGEQIPYTHSYKWHIKNVVAVFEVKKTLYKNDLTDSFEHLRGVLDNYLSNINSLDNTQTFDASSALRAFAETTGVIAPSRDNIKQLPFEKEIIYHTLLIEQISPLRIVIGYNGYKSEYSLREAFSKFLSDNLEVKGFGINSFPNLIISGDYSLVKMNGQPYSLPMQNDFWDFYTSSRTNPVLLILELLWTRLSINDDIGNFWGEDLLDESFAPFLSGKIRKVNDKYGWEYKYTEIKNELLSEQPESREWEPTYVSNTQFVIFERLCNGENEQIDNTNLLNFLKEENENPDNFFQSLVQTGLVAIKNKKLELVTKQCQCVILPNGKYAVAENNSGRFTNWINKQYKPNKA
;
A
#
# COMPACT_ATOMS: atom_id res chain seq x y z
N LYS A 1 20.59 5.57 -20.18
CA LYS A 1 21.47 4.37 -20.11
C LYS A 1 22.34 4.30 -18.84
N MET A 2 23.07 5.39 -18.45
CA MET A 2 23.89 5.35 -17.23
C MET A 2 23.05 5.14 -15.96
N TYR A 3 21.96 5.90 -15.80
CA TYR A 3 21.08 5.82 -14.64
C TYR A 3 20.23 4.55 -14.63
N GLU A 4 19.79 4.06 -15.79
CA GLU A 4 19.14 2.76 -15.97
C GLU A 4 20.09 1.64 -15.48
N GLY A 5 21.35 1.65 -15.94
CA GLY A 5 22.38 0.70 -15.48
C GLY A 5 22.68 0.78 -14.00
N LEU A 6 22.65 2.00 -13.40
CA LEU A 6 22.80 2.18 -11.96
C LEU A 6 21.60 1.56 -11.19
N THR A 7 20.38 1.81 -11.66
CA THR A 7 19.17 1.21 -11.10
C THR A 7 19.21 -0.31 -11.17
N SER A 8 19.55 -0.87 -12.33
CA SER A 8 19.71 -2.32 -12.50
C SER A 8 20.74 -2.91 -11.54
N ASN A 9 21.90 -2.27 -11.38
CA ASN A 9 22.96 -2.75 -10.48
C ASN A 9 22.55 -2.71 -8.99
N ILE A 10 21.78 -1.72 -8.58
CA ILE A 10 21.22 -1.64 -7.22
C ILE A 10 20.26 -2.80 -6.99
N LEU A 11 19.32 -3.01 -7.92
CA LEU A 11 18.32 -4.06 -7.82
C LEU A 11 18.95 -5.45 -7.84
N GLU A 12 19.90 -5.72 -8.74
CA GLU A 12 20.61 -7.01 -8.81
C GLU A 12 21.30 -7.40 -7.49
N LYS A 13 21.79 -6.42 -6.74
CA LYS A 13 22.43 -6.63 -5.44
C LYS A 13 21.43 -6.87 -4.29
N THR A 14 20.18 -6.56 -4.49
CA THR A 14 19.16 -6.55 -3.43
C THR A 14 18.13 -7.66 -3.58
N ILE A 15 18.03 -8.29 -4.77
CA ILE A 15 17.07 -9.37 -4.99
C ILE A 15 17.61 -10.71 -4.45
N PRO A 16 16.71 -11.59 -3.94
CA PRO A 16 17.10 -12.92 -3.48
C PRO A 16 17.59 -13.81 -4.62
N ILE A 17 18.73 -14.48 -4.42
CA ILE A 17 19.37 -15.31 -5.45
C ILE A 17 18.52 -16.54 -5.84
N ASN A 18 17.66 -17.03 -4.94
CA ASN A 18 16.98 -18.33 -5.09
C ASN A 18 15.61 -18.27 -5.75
N LEU A 19 15.14 -17.09 -6.20
CA LEU A 19 13.78 -16.92 -6.70
C LEU A 19 13.65 -16.91 -8.24
N ASN A 20 14.70 -17.24 -8.97
CA ASN A 20 14.74 -17.16 -10.44
C ASN A 20 14.30 -15.78 -10.97
N LEU A 21 14.75 -14.73 -10.26
CA LEU A 21 14.49 -13.34 -10.61
C LEU A 21 15.62 -12.77 -11.46
N GLN A 22 15.26 -11.89 -12.39
CA GLN A 22 16.21 -11.18 -13.25
C GLN A 22 15.85 -9.70 -13.32
N VAL A 23 16.88 -8.85 -13.34
CA VAL A 23 16.74 -7.43 -13.64
C VAL A 23 17.10 -7.23 -15.10
N VAL A 24 16.13 -6.74 -15.88
CA VAL A 24 16.25 -6.67 -17.34
C VAL A 24 15.64 -5.37 -17.87
N ASN A 25 15.93 -5.04 -19.12
CA ASN A 25 15.18 -4.07 -19.90
C ASN A 25 14.51 -4.78 -21.08
N GLY A 26 13.60 -4.13 -21.77
CA GLY A 26 12.95 -4.66 -22.94
C GLY A 26 11.47 -4.31 -23.04
N VAL A 27 10.71 -5.18 -23.70
CA VAL A 27 9.31 -4.95 -24.03
C VAL A 27 8.43 -5.97 -23.30
N ILE A 28 7.26 -5.53 -22.83
CA ILE A 28 6.26 -6.39 -22.21
C ILE A 28 5.21 -6.76 -23.24
N TYR A 29 4.77 -8.02 -23.26
CA TYR A 29 3.66 -8.48 -24.10
C TYR A 29 2.63 -9.27 -23.29
N ASN A 30 1.41 -9.40 -23.83
CA ASN A 30 0.31 -10.17 -23.22
C ASN A 30 -0.23 -11.26 -24.16
N GLU A 31 -1.17 -12.07 -23.67
CA GLU A 31 -1.81 -13.16 -24.45
C GLU A 31 -2.53 -12.66 -25.73
N LEU A 32 -2.93 -11.38 -25.77
CA LEU A 32 -3.57 -10.77 -26.95
C LEU A 32 -2.56 -10.28 -27.98
N GLY A 33 -1.25 -10.45 -27.74
CA GLY A 33 -0.18 -9.96 -28.59
C GLY A 33 0.06 -8.45 -28.52
N GLN A 34 -0.56 -7.75 -27.58
CA GLN A 34 -0.29 -6.34 -27.34
C GLN A 34 1.09 -6.18 -26.71
N MET A 35 1.84 -5.17 -27.14
CA MET A 35 3.19 -4.89 -26.68
C MET A 35 3.27 -3.50 -26.04
N SER A 36 4.08 -3.36 -24.97
CA SER A 36 4.44 -2.05 -24.42
C SER A 36 5.49 -1.34 -25.27
N GLY A 37 5.78 -0.09 -24.96
CA GLY A 37 7.06 0.53 -25.31
C GLY A 37 8.23 -0.16 -24.59
N GLU A 38 9.46 0.27 -24.89
CA GLU A 38 10.65 -0.20 -24.18
C GLU A 38 10.63 0.28 -22.72
N ILE A 39 10.82 -0.63 -21.79
CA ILE A 39 10.88 -0.35 -20.34
C ILE A 39 12.35 -0.26 -19.93
N ASP A 40 12.70 0.80 -19.23
CA ASP A 40 14.07 1.11 -18.82
C ASP A 40 14.69 0.02 -17.93
N CYS A 41 13.89 -0.48 -16.96
CA CYS A 41 14.31 -1.51 -16.03
C CYS A 41 13.10 -2.27 -15.52
N MET A 42 13.19 -3.59 -15.44
CA MET A 42 12.13 -4.48 -14.92
C MET A 42 12.72 -5.54 -14.00
N LEU A 43 11.98 -5.90 -12.95
CA LEU A 43 12.18 -7.12 -12.21
C LEU A 43 11.21 -8.18 -12.73
N VAL A 44 11.75 -9.28 -13.22
CA VAL A 44 10.96 -10.34 -13.87
C VAL A 44 11.31 -11.71 -13.30
N LYS A 45 10.37 -12.66 -13.41
CA LYS A 45 10.56 -14.07 -13.01
C LYS A 45 10.67 -14.96 -14.26
N GLY A 46 11.64 -15.87 -14.26
CA GLY A 46 11.84 -16.81 -15.37
C GLY A 46 12.63 -16.22 -16.54
N ASN A 47 12.35 -16.69 -17.77
CA ASN A 47 13.09 -16.35 -18.98
C ASN A 47 12.27 -15.52 -19.95
N GLY A 48 12.91 -14.55 -20.59
CA GLY A 48 12.32 -13.79 -21.69
C GLY A 48 12.41 -14.53 -23.03
N GLU A 49 11.61 -14.08 -24.00
CA GLU A 49 11.68 -14.52 -25.38
C GLU A 49 12.53 -13.55 -26.20
N GLN A 50 13.55 -14.05 -26.87
CA GLN A 50 14.36 -13.21 -27.75
C GLN A 50 13.53 -12.74 -28.95
N ILE A 51 13.60 -11.45 -29.25
CA ILE A 51 12.98 -10.90 -30.46
C ILE A 51 13.84 -11.36 -31.67
N PRO A 52 13.24 -12.04 -32.66
CA PRO A 52 13.99 -12.58 -33.78
C PRO A 52 14.90 -11.54 -34.45
N TYR A 53 16.13 -11.96 -34.77
CA TYR A 53 17.15 -11.13 -35.42
C TYR A 53 17.64 -9.91 -34.63
N THR A 54 17.38 -9.86 -33.29
CA THR A 54 17.84 -8.79 -32.39
C THR A 54 18.55 -9.38 -31.17
N HIS A 55 19.18 -8.50 -30.37
CA HIS A 55 19.68 -8.82 -29.03
C HIS A 55 18.68 -8.41 -27.94
N SER A 56 17.46 -7.99 -28.31
CA SER A 56 16.42 -7.57 -27.39
C SER A 56 15.51 -8.73 -27.01
N TYR A 57 14.91 -8.63 -25.83
CA TYR A 57 13.98 -9.61 -25.29
C TYR A 57 12.63 -8.99 -25.03
N LYS A 58 11.58 -9.80 -25.16
CA LYS A 58 10.24 -9.48 -24.70
C LYS A 58 9.85 -10.39 -23.55
N TRP A 59 9.06 -9.86 -22.64
CA TRP A 59 8.67 -10.52 -21.40
C TRP A 59 7.16 -10.60 -21.31
N HIS A 60 6.63 -11.79 -20.99
CA HIS A 60 5.20 -11.91 -20.76
C HIS A 60 4.79 -11.17 -19.51
N ILE A 61 3.71 -10.35 -19.54
CA ILE A 61 3.26 -9.50 -18.47
C ILE A 61 3.03 -10.25 -17.13
N LYS A 62 2.63 -11.53 -17.17
CA LYS A 62 2.46 -12.38 -15.98
C LYS A 62 3.76 -12.66 -15.22
N ASN A 63 4.90 -12.52 -15.87
CA ASN A 63 6.22 -12.75 -15.30
C ASN A 63 6.86 -11.45 -14.76
N VAL A 64 6.21 -10.32 -14.94
CA VAL A 64 6.72 -9.01 -14.51
C VAL A 64 6.28 -8.74 -13.07
N VAL A 65 7.26 -8.57 -12.17
CA VAL A 65 7.04 -8.24 -10.75
C VAL A 65 6.97 -6.74 -10.54
N ALA A 66 7.91 -6.01 -11.17
CA ALA A 66 8.00 -4.57 -11.07
C ALA A 66 8.57 -3.95 -12.35
N VAL A 67 8.15 -2.73 -12.64
CA VAL A 67 8.64 -1.89 -13.73
C VAL A 67 9.13 -0.55 -13.19
N PHE A 68 10.24 -0.07 -13.73
CA PHE A 68 10.89 1.16 -13.32
C PHE A 68 11.08 2.06 -14.52
N GLU A 69 10.55 3.26 -14.44
CA GLU A 69 10.81 4.35 -15.37
C GLU A 69 11.90 5.23 -14.77
N VAL A 70 13.04 5.33 -15.45
CA VAL A 70 14.26 5.94 -14.90
C VAL A 70 14.60 7.22 -15.60
N LYS A 71 14.62 8.32 -14.87
CA LYS A 71 14.98 9.66 -15.35
C LYS A 71 16.24 10.17 -14.67
N LYS A 72 17.15 10.79 -15.45
CA LYS A 72 18.27 11.52 -14.87
C LYS A 72 17.77 12.65 -13.99
N THR A 73 16.75 13.36 -14.47
CA THR A 73 16.13 14.49 -13.78
C THR A 73 14.62 14.37 -13.99
N LEU A 74 13.83 14.49 -12.91
CA LEU A 74 12.39 14.39 -12.95
C LEU A 74 11.76 15.77 -12.79
N TYR A 75 11.13 16.27 -13.86
CA TYR A 75 10.32 17.48 -13.86
C TYR A 75 8.95 17.22 -14.50
N LYS A 76 8.14 18.27 -14.71
CA LYS A 76 6.75 18.16 -15.13
C LYS A 76 6.56 17.25 -16.36
N ASN A 77 7.33 17.45 -17.42
CA ASN A 77 7.18 16.66 -18.67
C ASN A 77 7.61 15.22 -18.45
N ASP A 78 8.75 15.00 -17.76
CA ASP A 78 9.22 13.65 -17.44
C ASP A 78 8.23 12.88 -16.56
N LEU A 79 7.55 13.59 -15.64
CA LEU A 79 6.51 13.01 -14.80
C LEU A 79 5.31 12.57 -15.64
N THR A 80 4.86 13.39 -16.59
CA THR A 80 3.76 13.08 -17.50
C THR A 80 4.09 11.87 -18.37
N ASP A 81 5.25 11.87 -19.02
CA ASP A 81 5.71 10.79 -19.89
C ASP A 81 5.83 9.47 -19.11
N SER A 82 6.44 9.52 -17.90
CA SER A 82 6.57 8.34 -17.03
C SER A 82 5.23 7.80 -16.59
N PHE A 83 4.28 8.68 -16.28
CA PHE A 83 2.94 8.29 -15.88
C PHE A 83 2.19 7.58 -17.01
N GLU A 84 2.21 8.14 -18.23
CA GLU A 84 1.56 7.55 -19.39
C GLU A 84 2.17 6.18 -19.74
N HIS A 85 3.48 6.08 -19.68
CA HIS A 85 4.20 4.83 -19.96
C HIS A 85 3.84 3.72 -18.96
N LEU A 86 3.89 4.01 -17.65
CA LEU A 86 3.53 3.06 -16.60
C LEU A 86 2.04 2.73 -16.56
N ARG A 87 1.17 3.66 -16.96
CA ARG A 87 -0.25 3.39 -17.17
C ARG A 87 -0.45 2.39 -18.29
N GLY A 88 0.28 2.51 -19.40
CA GLY A 88 0.25 1.54 -20.51
C GLY A 88 0.59 0.12 -20.05
N VAL A 89 1.51 -0.05 -19.10
CA VAL A 89 1.80 -1.36 -18.48
C VAL A 89 0.60 -1.90 -17.72
N LEU A 90 -0.10 -1.06 -16.95
CA LEU A 90 -1.32 -1.47 -16.23
C LEU A 90 -2.43 -1.87 -17.21
N ASP A 91 -2.66 -1.09 -18.26
CA ASP A 91 -3.68 -1.37 -19.27
C ASP A 91 -3.38 -2.69 -19.99
N ASN A 92 -2.12 -2.97 -20.30
CA ASN A 92 -1.65 -4.24 -20.86
C ASN A 92 -1.95 -5.42 -19.91
N TYR A 93 -1.68 -5.23 -18.60
CA TYR A 93 -1.95 -6.22 -17.57
C TYR A 93 -3.45 -6.51 -17.43
N LEU A 94 -4.28 -5.47 -17.35
CA LEU A 94 -5.75 -5.61 -17.24
C LEU A 94 -6.35 -6.25 -18.48
N SER A 95 -5.85 -5.92 -19.68
CA SER A 95 -6.27 -6.57 -20.93
C SER A 95 -5.93 -8.06 -20.92
N ASN A 96 -4.75 -8.43 -20.39
CA ASN A 96 -4.36 -9.83 -20.24
C ASN A 96 -5.29 -10.59 -19.29
N ILE A 97 -5.59 -10.03 -18.10
CA ILE A 97 -6.48 -10.68 -17.13
C ILE A 97 -7.89 -10.87 -17.69
N ASN A 98 -8.42 -9.87 -18.37
CA ASN A 98 -9.75 -9.93 -18.96
C ASN A 98 -9.85 -10.96 -20.11
N SER A 99 -8.74 -11.36 -20.69
CA SER A 99 -8.67 -12.39 -21.74
C SER A 99 -8.58 -13.82 -21.19
N LEU A 100 -8.25 -13.98 -19.90
CA LEU A 100 -8.11 -15.29 -19.27
C LEU A 100 -9.47 -15.87 -18.91
N ASP A 101 -9.60 -17.20 -19.04
CA ASP A 101 -10.79 -17.91 -18.54
C ASP A 101 -10.98 -17.70 -17.04
N ASN A 102 -12.23 -17.60 -16.58
CA ASN A 102 -12.63 -17.39 -15.18
C ASN A 102 -12.12 -18.48 -14.20
N THR A 103 -11.34 -19.45 -14.65
CA THR A 103 -10.80 -20.55 -13.87
C THR A 103 -9.49 -20.23 -13.16
N GLN A 104 -8.82 -19.11 -13.48
CA GLN A 104 -7.59 -18.73 -12.78
C GLN A 104 -7.92 -18.13 -11.41
N THR A 105 -7.39 -18.75 -10.38
CA THR A 105 -7.49 -18.28 -8.99
C THR A 105 -6.27 -17.44 -8.66
N PHE A 106 -6.51 -16.22 -8.16
CA PHE A 106 -5.47 -15.36 -7.59
C PHE A 106 -5.55 -15.43 -6.07
N ASP A 107 -4.41 -15.44 -5.40
CA ASP A 107 -4.40 -15.19 -3.97
C ASP A 107 -4.74 -13.71 -3.72
N ALA A 108 -5.91 -13.46 -3.17
CA ALA A 108 -6.38 -12.12 -2.85
C ALA A 108 -6.18 -11.77 -1.36
N SER A 109 -5.54 -12.63 -0.57
CA SER A 109 -5.46 -12.50 0.89
C SER A 109 -4.90 -11.14 1.34
N SER A 110 -3.84 -10.67 0.69
CA SER A 110 -3.24 -9.36 0.99
C SER A 110 -4.16 -8.19 0.62
N ALA A 111 -4.86 -8.27 -0.53
CA ALA A 111 -5.86 -7.26 -0.91
C ALA A 111 -7.07 -7.23 0.04
N LEU A 112 -7.53 -8.40 0.49
CA LEU A 112 -8.61 -8.53 1.46
C LEU A 112 -8.22 -7.94 2.81
N ARG A 113 -6.98 -8.19 3.25
CA ARG A 113 -6.43 -7.59 4.46
C ARG A 113 -6.34 -6.07 4.33
N ALA A 114 -5.74 -5.56 3.25
CA ALA A 114 -5.64 -4.13 2.98
C ALA A 114 -7.02 -3.46 2.90
N PHE A 115 -8.01 -4.14 2.32
CA PHE A 115 -9.39 -3.65 2.28
C PHE A 115 -9.99 -3.53 3.70
N ALA A 116 -9.77 -4.52 4.55
CA ALA A 116 -10.25 -4.50 5.94
C ALA A 116 -9.57 -3.39 6.75
N GLU A 117 -8.25 -3.25 6.64
CA GLU A 117 -7.46 -2.18 7.29
C GLU A 117 -7.93 -0.79 6.82
N THR A 118 -8.13 -0.62 5.50
CA THR A 118 -8.52 0.67 4.92
C THR A 118 -9.97 1.03 5.23
N THR A 119 -10.92 0.11 5.06
CA THR A 119 -12.36 0.42 5.10
C THR A 119 -13.03 0.10 6.43
N GLY A 120 -12.34 -0.62 7.32
CA GLY A 120 -12.93 -1.17 8.54
C GLY A 120 -14.00 -2.22 8.33
N VAL A 121 -14.06 -2.82 7.14
CA VAL A 121 -15.05 -3.86 6.78
C VAL A 121 -14.34 -5.08 6.25
N ILE A 122 -14.67 -6.26 6.77
CA ILE A 122 -14.21 -7.51 6.18
C ILE A 122 -14.97 -7.74 4.87
N ALA A 123 -14.25 -7.91 3.78
CA ALA A 123 -14.85 -8.17 2.48
C ALA A 123 -15.69 -9.46 2.50
N PRO A 124 -16.88 -9.47 1.88
CA PRO A 124 -17.62 -10.70 1.66
C PRO A 124 -16.88 -11.62 0.67
N SER A 125 -17.37 -12.84 0.50
CA SER A 125 -16.85 -13.74 -0.54
C SER A 125 -16.96 -13.09 -1.92
N ARG A 126 -16.10 -13.50 -2.87
CA ARG A 126 -16.03 -12.94 -4.23
C ARG A 126 -17.41 -12.87 -4.90
N ASP A 127 -18.24 -13.89 -4.74
CA ASP A 127 -19.57 -13.94 -5.34
C ASP A 127 -20.55 -12.92 -4.75
N ASN A 128 -20.27 -12.44 -3.56
CA ASN A 128 -21.08 -11.49 -2.81
C ASN A 128 -20.51 -10.06 -2.78
N ILE A 129 -19.46 -9.79 -3.51
CA ILE A 129 -18.79 -8.47 -3.51
C ILE A 129 -19.74 -7.32 -3.87
N LYS A 130 -20.71 -7.57 -4.76
CA LYS A 130 -21.75 -6.62 -5.16
C LYS A 130 -22.74 -6.26 -4.04
N GLN A 131 -22.68 -6.93 -2.89
CA GLN A 131 -23.46 -6.57 -1.71
C GLN A 131 -22.83 -5.42 -0.92
N LEU A 132 -21.56 -5.09 -1.21
CA LEU A 132 -20.93 -3.91 -0.64
C LEU A 132 -21.58 -2.62 -1.17
N PRO A 133 -21.59 -1.56 -0.37
CA PRO A 133 -21.83 -0.21 -0.91
C PRO A 133 -20.88 0.05 -2.08
N PHE A 134 -21.37 0.72 -3.12
CA PHE A 134 -20.63 0.91 -4.37
C PHE A 134 -19.24 1.52 -4.13
N GLU A 135 -19.11 2.45 -3.21
CA GLU A 135 -17.84 3.09 -2.85
C GLU A 135 -16.83 2.07 -2.31
N LYS A 136 -17.28 1.14 -1.48
CA LYS A 136 -16.44 0.07 -0.94
C LYS A 136 -16.12 -1.00 -1.99
N GLU A 137 -17.07 -1.30 -2.90
CA GLU A 137 -16.81 -2.19 -4.04
C GLU A 137 -15.68 -1.66 -4.92
N ILE A 138 -15.68 -0.35 -5.24
CA ILE A 138 -14.60 0.27 -6.01
C ILE A 138 -13.25 0.21 -5.28
N ILE A 139 -13.22 0.47 -3.97
CA ILE A 139 -11.99 0.36 -3.17
C ILE A 139 -11.48 -1.09 -3.20
N TYR A 140 -12.36 -2.07 -3.03
CA TYR A 140 -12.02 -3.49 -3.12
C TYR A 140 -11.33 -3.83 -4.45
N HIS A 141 -11.96 -3.46 -5.57
CA HIS A 141 -11.39 -3.70 -6.89
C HIS A 141 -10.08 -2.94 -7.12
N THR A 142 -9.97 -1.72 -6.59
CA THR A 142 -8.74 -0.93 -6.65
C THR A 142 -7.59 -1.66 -5.94
N LEU A 143 -7.80 -2.09 -4.70
CA LEU A 143 -6.79 -2.80 -3.92
C LEU A 143 -6.45 -4.17 -4.53
N LEU A 144 -7.43 -4.88 -5.09
CA LEU A 144 -7.18 -6.13 -5.78
C LEU A 144 -6.27 -5.94 -7.00
N ILE A 145 -6.56 -4.93 -7.85
CA ILE A 145 -5.74 -4.60 -9.02
C ILE A 145 -4.31 -4.24 -8.58
N GLU A 146 -4.16 -3.43 -7.55
CA GLU A 146 -2.85 -3.05 -7.01
C GLU A 146 -2.05 -4.26 -6.51
N GLN A 147 -2.73 -5.24 -5.92
CA GLN A 147 -2.12 -6.47 -5.42
C GLN A 147 -1.58 -7.35 -6.54
N ILE A 148 -2.35 -7.54 -7.61
CA ILE A 148 -2.03 -8.51 -8.67
C ILE A 148 -1.23 -7.93 -9.83
N SER A 149 -1.30 -6.59 -10.06
CA SER A 149 -0.55 -5.95 -11.16
C SER A 149 0.93 -5.72 -10.79
N PRO A 150 1.84 -5.58 -11.77
CA PRO A 150 3.22 -5.21 -11.51
C PRO A 150 3.34 -3.91 -10.71
N LEU A 151 4.32 -3.83 -9.81
CA LEU A 151 4.70 -2.57 -9.19
C LEU A 151 5.20 -1.59 -10.24
N ARG A 152 4.78 -0.34 -10.14
CA ARG A 152 5.10 0.73 -11.10
C ARG A 152 5.80 1.86 -10.37
N ILE A 153 7.07 2.07 -10.67
CA ILE A 153 7.95 2.95 -9.93
C ILE A 153 8.61 3.96 -10.88
N VAL A 154 8.55 5.24 -10.55
CA VAL A 154 9.29 6.31 -11.23
C VAL A 154 10.50 6.69 -10.39
N ILE A 155 11.69 6.69 -11.00
CA ILE A 155 12.94 7.06 -10.34
C ILE A 155 13.56 8.27 -11.06
N GLY A 156 13.49 9.43 -10.43
CA GLY A 156 14.27 10.62 -10.79
C GLY A 156 15.48 10.76 -9.89
N TYR A 157 16.68 10.53 -10.41
CA TYR A 157 17.91 10.69 -9.63
C TYR A 157 18.18 12.13 -9.18
N ASN A 158 17.63 13.09 -9.91
CA ASN A 158 17.57 14.50 -9.56
C ASN A 158 16.17 15.02 -9.89
N GLY A 159 15.85 16.24 -9.49
CA GLY A 159 14.57 16.87 -9.84
C GLY A 159 14.19 17.97 -8.87
N TYR A 160 13.05 17.79 -8.22
CA TYR A 160 12.49 18.76 -7.29
C TYR A 160 13.41 18.96 -6.07
N LYS A 161 13.54 20.21 -5.63
CA LYS A 161 14.49 20.60 -4.57
C LYS A 161 13.95 20.45 -3.15
N SER A 162 12.67 20.10 -3.01
CA SER A 162 12.02 19.87 -1.72
C SER A 162 10.84 18.92 -1.90
N GLU A 163 10.47 18.26 -0.83
CA GLU A 163 9.24 17.45 -0.75
C GLU A 163 8.01 18.30 -1.13
N TYR A 164 7.95 19.53 -0.65
CA TYR A 164 6.91 20.49 -0.99
C TYR A 164 6.79 20.72 -2.51
N SER A 165 7.91 20.98 -3.20
CA SER A 165 7.89 21.23 -4.65
C SER A 165 7.50 20.00 -5.47
N LEU A 166 7.81 18.78 -5.01
CA LEU A 166 7.34 17.53 -5.62
C LEU A 166 5.83 17.39 -5.45
N ARG A 167 5.30 17.64 -4.25
CA ARG A 167 3.86 17.63 -3.94
C ARG A 167 3.08 18.61 -4.82
N GLU A 168 3.55 19.86 -4.91
CA GLU A 168 2.94 20.89 -5.75
C GLU A 168 2.91 20.49 -7.23
N ALA A 169 4.01 19.95 -7.73
CA ALA A 169 4.10 19.53 -9.12
C ALA A 169 3.12 18.37 -9.42
N PHE A 170 3.01 17.40 -8.52
CA PHE A 170 2.08 16.30 -8.68
C PHE A 170 0.61 16.74 -8.52
N SER A 171 0.31 17.61 -7.57
CA SER A 171 -1.03 18.20 -7.42
C SER A 171 -1.47 18.94 -8.67
N LYS A 172 -0.56 19.72 -9.29
CA LYS A 172 -0.82 20.40 -10.55
C LYS A 172 -1.02 19.41 -11.71
N PHE A 173 -0.17 18.39 -11.80
CA PHE A 173 -0.31 17.33 -12.78
C PHE A 173 -1.67 16.63 -12.64
N LEU A 174 -2.10 16.32 -11.42
CA LEU A 174 -3.42 15.74 -11.15
C LEU A 174 -4.54 16.67 -11.62
N SER A 175 -4.47 17.96 -11.28
CA SER A 175 -5.47 18.95 -11.67
C SER A 175 -5.58 19.10 -13.20
N ASP A 176 -4.45 19.09 -13.90
CA ASP A 176 -4.41 19.18 -15.37
C ASP A 176 -5.04 17.94 -16.06
N ASN A 177 -5.23 16.81 -15.35
CA ASN A 177 -5.71 15.54 -15.89
C ASN A 177 -7.04 15.03 -15.30
N LEU A 178 -7.73 15.81 -14.46
CA LEU A 178 -8.96 15.38 -13.78
C LEU A 178 -10.08 14.89 -14.71
N GLU A 179 -10.16 15.45 -15.93
CA GLU A 179 -11.19 15.09 -16.92
C GLU A 179 -10.77 13.92 -17.83
N VAL A 180 -9.53 13.45 -17.72
CA VAL A 180 -9.03 12.35 -18.55
C VAL A 180 -9.68 11.04 -18.12
N LYS A 181 -10.40 10.39 -19.06
CA LYS A 181 -11.07 9.11 -18.80
C LYS A 181 -10.05 8.04 -18.37
N GLY A 182 -10.36 7.34 -17.26
CA GLY A 182 -9.48 6.31 -16.71
C GLY A 182 -8.32 6.86 -15.88
N PHE A 183 -8.29 8.17 -15.63
CA PHE A 183 -7.34 8.81 -14.73
C PHE A 183 -7.84 8.69 -13.27
N GLY A 184 -7.63 7.54 -12.67
CA GLY A 184 -8.03 7.24 -11.29
C GLY A 184 -6.87 6.70 -10.47
N ILE A 185 -7.13 6.38 -9.22
CA ILE A 185 -6.11 5.92 -8.25
C ILE A 185 -5.28 4.75 -8.80
N ASN A 186 -5.89 3.79 -9.50
CA ASN A 186 -5.17 2.65 -10.08
C ASN A 186 -4.12 3.06 -11.13
N SER A 187 -4.32 4.17 -11.83
CA SER A 187 -3.36 4.62 -12.86
C SER A 187 -2.09 5.25 -12.27
N PHE A 188 -2.10 5.64 -10.98
CA PHE A 188 -0.95 6.26 -10.36
C PHE A 188 0.16 5.25 -10.05
N PRO A 189 1.45 5.62 -10.22
CA PRO A 189 2.57 4.79 -9.79
C PRO A 189 2.50 4.45 -8.30
N ASN A 190 3.06 3.30 -7.91
CA ASN A 190 3.16 2.90 -6.51
C ASN A 190 4.15 3.79 -5.73
N LEU A 191 5.19 4.25 -6.44
CA LEU A 191 6.24 5.09 -5.87
C LEU A 191 6.77 6.05 -6.94
N ILE A 192 6.91 7.33 -6.57
CA ILE A 192 7.57 8.35 -7.39
C ILE A 192 8.71 8.94 -6.56
N ILE A 193 9.93 8.82 -7.05
CA ILE A 193 11.14 9.30 -6.39
C ILE A 193 11.69 10.50 -7.16
N SER A 194 12.08 11.55 -6.46
CA SER A 194 12.80 12.70 -7.00
C SER A 194 13.93 13.10 -6.06
N GLY A 195 15.13 12.59 -6.31
CA GLY A 195 16.27 12.73 -5.41
C GLY A 195 15.97 12.06 -4.06
N ASP A 196 15.94 12.85 -3.00
CA ASP A 196 15.71 12.40 -1.62
C ASP A 196 14.22 12.42 -1.21
N TYR A 197 13.31 12.76 -2.12
CA TYR A 197 11.88 12.90 -1.84
C TYR A 197 11.07 11.89 -2.60
N SER A 198 10.04 11.36 -1.94
CA SER A 198 9.18 10.35 -2.53
C SER A 198 7.71 10.68 -2.34
N LEU A 199 6.88 10.27 -3.32
CA LEU A 199 5.44 10.12 -3.17
C LEU A 199 5.13 8.63 -3.13
N VAL A 200 4.44 8.19 -2.08
CA VAL A 200 4.21 6.77 -1.77
C VAL A 200 2.73 6.47 -1.76
N LYS A 201 2.33 5.41 -2.45
CA LYS A 201 0.93 5.01 -2.54
C LYS A 201 0.56 4.08 -1.39
N MET A 202 -0.47 4.48 -0.62
CA MET A 202 -1.01 3.73 0.51
C MET A 202 -2.12 2.78 0.03
N ASN A 203 -1.77 1.81 -0.81
CA ASN A 203 -2.70 0.97 -1.56
C ASN A 203 -2.66 -0.50 -1.16
N GLY A 204 -2.28 -0.78 0.06
CA GLY A 204 -2.19 -2.13 0.60
C GLY A 204 -0.88 -2.38 1.33
N GLN A 205 -0.41 -3.61 1.29
CA GLN A 205 0.85 -3.96 1.94
C GLN A 205 2.07 -3.50 1.12
N PRO A 206 3.12 -2.97 1.74
CA PRO A 206 3.31 -2.79 3.19
C PRO A 206 2.57 -1.59 3.78
N TYR A 207 2.07 -0.67 2.97
CA TYR A 207 1.55 0.61 3.41
C TYR A 207 0.05 0.73 3.19
N SER A 208 -0.73 0.72 4.27
CA SER A 208 -2.17 1.00 4.28
C SER A 208 -2.52 1.99 5.39
N LEU A 209 -3.57 2.77 5.16
CA LEU A 209 -4.11 3.71 6.15
C LEU A 209 -5.62 3.55 6.24
N PRO A 210 -6.20 3.55 7.46
CA PRO A 210 -7.64 3.57 7.64
C PRO A 210 -8.28 4.84 7.04
N MET A 211 -9.45 4.68 6.41
CA MET A 211 -10.22 5.80 5.88
C MET A 211 -10.68 6.73 7.01
N GLN A 212 -10.68 8.02 6.73
CA GLN A 212 -11.18 9.06 7.63
C GLN A 212 -12.32 9.83 6.96
N ASN A 213 -13.52 9.84 7.55
CA ASN A 213 -14.71 10.54 7.02
C ASN A 213 -15.01 10.18 5.55
N ASP A 214 -14.95 8.89 5.21
CA ASP A 214 -15.08 8.32 3.86
C ASP A 214 -13.99 8.74 2.85
N PHE A 215 -12.97 9.46 3.26
CA PHE A 215 -11.79 9.71 2.44
C PHE A 215 -10.72 8.65 2.70
N TRP A 216 -10.18 8.12 1.62
CA TRP A 216 -9.04 7.22 1.63
C TRP A 216 -7.76 8.03 1.38
N ASP A 217 -6.87 8.05 2.37
CA ASP A 217 -5.55 8.66 2.27
C ASP A 217 -4.65 7.73 1.44
N PHE A 218 -4.75 7.82 0.11
CA PHE A 218 -4.13 6.88 -0.82
C PHE A 218 -2.71 7.26 -1.26
N TYR A 219 -2.28 8.50 -1.02
CA TYR A 219 -0.97 8.99 -1.39
C TYR A 219 -0.37 9.87 -0.30
N THR A 220 0.85 9.56 0.09
CA THR A 220 1.64 10.31 1.08
C THR A 220 2.93 10.81 0.45
N SER A 221 3.65 11.69 1.13
CA SER A 221 5.01 12.05 0.78
C SER A 221 5.98 11.65 1.89
N SER A 222 7.25 11.46 1.54
CA SER A 222 8.28 11.01 2.48
C SER A 222 9.66 11.50 2.11
N ARG A 223 10.52 11.61 3.13
CA ARG A 223 11.96 11.81 3.02
C ARG A 223 12.76 10.57 3.44
N THR A 224 12.07 9.47 3.72
CA THR A 224 12.72 8.18 3.96
C THR A 224 13.58 7.79 2.78
N ASN A 225 14.71 7.17 3.06
CA ASN A 225 15.63 6.70 2.01
C ASN A 225 14.86 5.96 0.89
N PRO A 226 14.88 6.48 -0.35
CA PRO A 226 14.10 5.90 -1.44
C PRO A 226 14.44 4.45 -1.76
N VAL A 227 15.68 4.01 -1.52
CA VAL A 227 16.09 2.61 -1.72
C VAL A 227 15.37 1.71 -0.72
N LEU A 228 15.20 2.14 0.54
CA LEU A 228 14.43 1.39 1.52
C LEU A 228 12.97 1.22 1.07
N LEU A 229 12.32 2.28 0.63
CA LEU A 229 10.95 2.23 0.11
C LEU A 229 10.80 1.27 -1.10
N ILE A 230 11.76 1.28 -2.03
CA ILE A 230 11.80 0.32 -3.15
C ILE A 230 11.88 -1.11 -2.62
N LEU A 231 12.78 -1.37 -1.67
CA LEU A 231 13.01 -2.70 -1.14
C LEU A 231 11.79 -3.24 -0.40
N GLU A 232 11.16 -2.43 0.43
CA GLU A 232 9.95 -2.82 1.15
C GLU A 232 8.80 -3.18 0.20
N LEU A 233 8.56 -2.36 -0.83
CA LEU A 233 7.57 -2.66 -1.85
C LEU A 233 7.88 -3.97 -2.59
N LEU A 234 9.13 -4.17 -3.02
CA LEU A 234 9.55 -5.36 -3.75
C LEU A 234 9.47 -6.63 -2.88
N TRP A 235 10.04 -6.58 -1.68
CA TRP A 235 10.06 -7.74 -0.80
C TRP A 235 8.66 -8.12 -0.32
N THR A 236 7.82 -7.14 -0.01
CA THR A 236 6.42 -7.39 0.30
C THR A 236 5.71 -8.05 -0.88
N ARG A 237 5.93 -7.56 -2.12
CA ARG A 237 5.34 -8.16 -3.31
C ARG A 237 5.83 -9.61 -3.54
N LEU A 238 7.11 -9.88 -3.30
CA LEU A 238 7.68 -11.23 -3.44
C LEU A 238 7.16 -12.16 -2.35
N SER A 239 7.03 -11.71 -1.10
CA SER A 239 6.55 -12.54 0.02
C SER A 239 5.09 -13.00 -0.14
N ILE A 240 4.30 -12.34 -0.96
CA ILE A 240 2.92 -12.77 -1.27
C ILE A 240 2.90 -14.03 -2.12
N ASN A 241 3.83 -14.14 -3.05
CA ASN A 241 3.86 -15.21 -4.05
C ASN A 241 4.89 -16.30 -3.75
N ASP A 242 5.86 -15.99 -2.93
CA ASP A 242 6.99 -16.86 -2.61
C ASP A 242 7.19 -16.91 -1.08
N ASP A 243 7.43 -18.09 -0.53
CA ASP A 243 7.68 -18.26 0.91
C ASP A 243 9.11 -17.81 1.26
N ILE A 244 9.35 -16.52 1.21
CA ILE A 244 10.66 -15.92 1.52
C ILE A 244 10.78 -15.42 2.96
N GLY A 245 9.73 -15.63 3.78
CA GLY A 245 9.66 -15.08 5.14
C GLY A 245 9.44 -13.56 5.17
N ASN A 246 9.20 -13.04 6.36
CA ASN A 246 9.09 -11.60 6.60
C ASN A 246 10.47 -11.06 6.98
N PHE A 247 11.19 -10.46 6.04
CA PHE A 247 12.48 -9.82 6.31
C PHE A 247 12.35 -8.39 6.85
N TRP A 248 11.17 -7.80 6.70
CA TRP A 248 10.88 -6.42 7.10
C TRP A 248 9.95 -6.40 8.30
N GLY A 249 10.06 -5.34 9.12
CA GLY A 249 9.22 -5.14 10.29
C GLY A 249 9.71 -5.82 11.57
N GLU A 250 10.92 -6.41 11.56
CA GLU A 250 11.59 -6.89 12.78
C GLU A 250 12.37 -5.78 13.48
N ASP A 251 12.79 -4.76 12.73
CA ASP A 251 13.35 -3.55 13.31
C ASP A 251 12.26 -2.73 14.02
N LEU A 252 12.67 -1.84 14.88
CA LEU A 252 11.78 -0.97 15.64
C LEU A 252 11.75 0.44 15.05
N LEU A 253 11.79 0.52 13.71
CA LEU A 253 11.73 1.77 12.95
C LEU A 253 10.58 1.70 11.94
N ASP A 254 9.85 2.80 11.82
CA ASP A 254 8.85 3.04 10.78
C ASP A 254 9.31 4.18 9.87
N GLU A 255 8.96 4.09 8.61
CA GLU A 255 9.11 5.18 7.66
C GLU A 255 8.22 6.35 8.08
N SER A 256 8.73 7.54 7.81
CA SER A 256 8.00 8.77 8.09
C SER A 256 7.20 9.21 6.88
N PHE A 257 5.89 9.28 7.02
CA PHE A 257 4.98 9.71 5.97
C PHE A 257 4.21 10.97 6.35
N ALA A 258 4.14 11.91 5.39
CA ALA A 258 3.29 13.09 5.50
C ALA A 258 2.02 12.92 4.68
N PRO A 259 0.79 13.16 5.21
CA PRO A 259 -0.45 13.13 4.45
C PRO A 259 -0.37 14.02 3.21
N PHE A 260 -0.85 13.54 2.06
CA PHE A 260 -0.75 14.28 0.81
C PHE A 260 -2.07 14.34 0.06
N LEU A 261 -2.53 13.21 -0.50
CA LEU A 261 -3.79 13.16 -1.23
C LEU A 261 -4.72 12.11 -0.65
N SER A 262 -5.96 12.50 -0.46
CA SER A 262 -7.03 11.59 -0.16
C SER A 262 -8.10 11.61 -1.25
N GLY A 263 -8.79 10.50 -1.42
CA GLY A 263 -9.82 10.33 -2.43
C GLY A 263 -11.11 9.78 -1.85
N LYS A 264 -12.23 10.29 -2.36
CA LYS A 264 -13.58 9.78 -2.07
C LYS A 264 -14.32 9.55 -3.37
N ILE A 265 -15.05 8.44 -3.47
CA ILE A 265 -15.87 8.17 -4.65
C ILE A 265 -17.13 9.03 -4.58
N ARG A 266 -17.44 9.68 -5.68
CA ARG A 266 -18.65 10.51 -5.85
C ARG A 266 -19.44 10.07 -7.06
N LYS A 267 -20.75 10.14 -6.92
CA LYS A 267 -21.71 10.01 -8.04
C LYS A 267 -22.26 11.39 -8.39
N VAL A 268 -22.06 11.82 -9.62
CA VAL A 268 -22.59 13.07 -10.14
C VAL A 268 -23.25 12.78 -11.49
N ASN A 269 -24.56 13.07 -11.64
CA ASN A 269 -25.30 12.84 -12.89
C ASN A 269 -25.11 11.44 -13.49
N ASP A 270 -25.28 10.40 -12.65
CA ASP A 270 -25.07 8.97 -12.99
C ASP A 270 -23.68 8.57 -13.45
N LYS A 271 -22.69 9.44 -13.33
CA LYS A 271 -21.27 9.14 -13.52
C LYS A 271 -20.58 9.04 -12.16
N TYR A 272 -19.67 8.10 -12.06
CA TYR A 272 -18.83 7.95 -10.88
C TYR A 272 -17.44 8.49 -11.17
N GLY A 273 -16.82 9.10 -10.16
CA GLY A 273 -15.49 9.64 -10.24
C GLY A 273 -14.86 9.78 -8.84
N TRP A 274 -13.59 10.13 -8.82
CA TRP A 274 -12.87 10.41 -7.60
C TRP A 274 -12.93 11.91 -7.31
N GLU A 275 -13.37 12.27 -6.10
CA GLU A 275 -13.13 13.57 -5.51
C GLU A 275 -11.81 13.52 -4.76
N TYR A 276 -10.84 14.34 -5.16
CA TYR A 276 -9.55 14.41 -4.50
C TYR A 276 -9.49 15.58 -3.53
N LYS A 277 -8.85 15.33 -2.38
CA LYS A 277 -8.54 16.34 -1.38
C LYS A 277 -7.04 16.41 -1.20
N TYR A 278 -6.48 17.58 -1.35
CA TYR A 278 -5.08 17.87 -1.10
C TYR A 278 -4.88 18.33 0.35
N THR A 279 -3.89 17.75 1.03
CA THR A 279 -3.46 18.18 2.36
C THR A 279 -2.26 19.10 2.22
N GLU A 280 -2.47 20.38 2.45
CA GLU A 280 -1.40 21.38 2.41
C GLU A 280 -0.58 21.32 3.70
N ILE A 281 0.75 21.16 3.57
CA ILE A 281 1.71 21.21 4.68
C ILE A 281 2.82 22.18 4.26
N LYS A 282 3.16 23.11 5.11
CA LYS A 282 4.23 24.09 4.85
C LYS A 282 5.58 23.40 4.65
N ASN A 283 6.39 23.95 3.78
CA ASN A 283 7.72 23.41 3.45
C ASN A 283 8.63 23.25 4.69
N GLU A 284 8.56 24.19 5.64
CA GLU A 284 9.33 24.17 6.88
C GLU A 284 8.97 22.91 7.70
N LEU A 285 7.67 22.63 7.87
CA LEU A 285 7.19 21.45 8.62
C LEU A 285 7.56 20.13 7.94
N LEU A 286 7.52 20.08 6.61
CA LEU A 286 7.97 18.90 5.87
C LEU A 286 9.49 18.70 6.04
N SER A 287 10.27 19.77 6.03
CA SER A 287 11.72 19.69 6.17
C SER A 287 12.20 19.30 7.57
N GLU A 288 11.37 19.50 8.59
CA GLU A 288 11.64 19.12 9.99
C GLU A 288 11.24 17.67 10.30
N GLN A 289 10.51 17.00 9.41
CA GLN A 289 10.13 15.60 9.65
C GLN A 289 11.35 14.68 9.61
N PRO A 290 11.46 13.72 10.55
CA PRO A 290 12.52 12.72 10.51
C PRO A 290 12.33 11.79 9.31
N GLU A 291 13.40 11.15 8.86
CA GLU A 291 13.36 10.12 7.80
C GLU A 291 12.66 8.83 8.28
N SER A 292 12.80 8.53 9.57
CA SER A 292 12.15 7.39 10.23
C SER A 292 11.73 7.75 11.64
N ARG A 293 10.81 6.99 12.20
CA ARG A 293 10.33 7.11 13.58
C ARG A 293 10.52 5.79 14.33
N GLU A 294 10.69 5.84 15.63
CA GLU A 294 10.59 4.61 16.41
C GLU A 294 9.17 4.06 16.28
N TRP A 295 9.10 2.75 16.01
CA TRP A 295 7.82 2.05 15.98
C TRP A 295 7.23 2.00 17.40
N GLU A 296 5.95 2.27 17.48
CA GLU A 296 5.18 2.15 18.72
C GLU A 296 3.90 1.34 18.48
N PRO A 297 3.46 0.56 19.46
CA PRO A 297 2.15 -0.10 19.38
C PRO A 297 1.03 0.93 19.44
N THR A 298 -0.16 0.53 19.02
CA THR A 298 -1.35 1.35 19.15
C THR A 298 -1.74 1.43 20.62
N TYR A 299 -1.74 2.64 21.19
CA TYR A 299 -2.28 2.89 22.53
C TYR A 299 -3.80 3.01 22.48
N VAL A 300 -4.48 2.35 23.40
CA VAL A 300 -5.95 2.27 23.45
C VAL A 300 -6.47 2.69 24.82
N SER A 301 -7.75 3.05 24.91
CA SER A 301 -8.43 3.29 26.18
C SER A 301 -8.66 1.98 26.94
N ASN A 302 -8.98 2.06 28.24
CA ASN A 302 -9.38 0.90 29.03
C ASN A 302 -10.57 0.15 28.37
N THR A 303 -11.59 0.88 27.93
CA THR A 303 -12.79 0.32 27.31
C THR A 303 -12.46 -0.41 26.01
N GLN A 304 -11.60 0.18 25.16
CA GLN A 304 -11.11 -0.46 23.94
C GLN A 304 -10.28 -1.71 24.27
N PHE A 305 -9.40 -1.64 25.28
CA PHE A 305 -8.56 -2.76 25.67
C PHE A 305 -9.38 -3.99 26.07
N VAL A 306 -10.47 -3.82 26.85
CA VAL A 306 -11.38 -4.92 27.18
C VAL A 306 -11.95 -5.59 25.93
N ILE A 307 -12.31 -4.83 24.91
CA ILE A 307 -12.82 -5.40 23.67
C ILE A 307 -11.71 -6.13 22.90
N PHE A 308 -10.51 -5.55 22.80
CA PHE A 308 -9.36 -6.23 22.20
C PHE A 308 -8.99 -7.53 22.92
N GLU A 309 -9.01 -7.56 24.25
CA GLU A 309 -8.73 -8.76 25.04
C GLU A 309 -9.73 -9.87 24.70
N ARG A 310 -11.03 -9.57 24.66
CA ARG A 310 -12.07 -10.53 24.26
C ARG A 310 -11.86 -11.05 22.84
N LEU A 311 -11.58 -10.16 21.88
CA LEU A 311 -11.33 -10.55 20.48
C LEU A 311 -10.07 -11.41 20.36
N CYS A 312 -8.99 -11.09 21.09
CA CYS A 312 -7.76 -11.90 21.12
C CYS A 312 -7.99 -13.29 21.75
N ASN A 313 -8.92 -13.41 22.68
CA ASN A 313 -9.36 -14.69 23.26
C ASN A 313 -10.36 -15.46 22.39
N GLY A 314 -10.71 -14.92 21.21
CA GLY A 314 -11.61 -15.55 20.25
C GLY A 314 -13.10 -15.41 20.59
N GLU A 315 -13.46 -14.46 21.46
CA GLU A 315 -14.85 -14.18 21.79
C GLU A 315 -15.58 -13.50 20.63
N ASN A 316 -16.89 -13.70 20.58
CA ASN A 316 -17.75 -13.11 19.57
C ASN A 316 -18.34 -11.80 20.08
N GLU A 317 -17.88 -10.68 19.53
CA GLU A 317 -18.42 -9.36 19.85
C GLU A 317 -19.30 -8.82 18.71
N GLN A 318 -20.62 -8.74 18.97
CA GLN A 318 -21.57 -8.14 18.02
C GLN A 318 -21.88 -6.70 18.44
N ILE A 319 -21.83 -5.78 17.47
CA ILE A 319 -22.03 -4.34 17.72
C ILE A 319 -23.45 -3.97 18.18
N ASP A 320 -24.43 -4.84 17.97
CA ASP A 320 -25.81 -4.69 18.45
C ASP A 320 -26.14 -5.58 19.69
N ASN A 321 -25.14 -6.19 20.31
CA ASN A 321 -25.30 -6.97 21.53
C ASN A 321 -25.69 -6.05 22.68
N THR A 322 -26.82 -6.34 23.35
CA THR A 322 -27.34 -5.54 24.47
C THR A 322 -26.34 -5.42 25.62
N ASN A 323 -25.58 -6.48 25.93
CA ASN A 323 -24.59 -6.44 27.02
C ASN A 323 -23.42 -5.51 26.65
N LEU A 324 -22.95 -5.57 25.41
CA LEU A 324 -21.91 -4.66 24.93
C LEU A 324 -22.39 -3.20 24.93
N LEU A 325 -23.61 -2.93 24.45
CA LEU A 325 -24.17 -1.57 24.46
C LEU A 325 -24.38 -1.04 25.88
N ASN A 326 -24.81 -1.90 26.83
CA ASN A 326 -24.90 -1.49 28.24
C ASN A 326 -23.52 -1.21 28.85
N PHE A 327 -22.52 -2.06 28.58
CA PHE A 327 -21.14 -1.81 28.99
C PHE A 327 -20.61 -0.47 28.48
N LEU A 328 -20.80 -0.17 27.18
CA LEU A 328 -20.38 1.11 26.61
C LEU A 328 -21.10 2.30 27.25
N LYS A 329 -22.38 2.14 27.58
CA LYS A 329 -23.15 3.17 28.29
C LYS A 329 -22.66 3.40 29.71
N GLU A 330 -22.29 2.35 30.43
CA GLU A 330 -21.69 2.44 31.78
C GLU A 330 -20.34 3.16 31.74
N GLU A 331 -19.55 2.93 30.68
CA GLU A 331 -18.28 3.61 30.44
C GLU A 331 -18.44 5.02 29.83
N ASN A 332 -19.67 5.52 29.64
CA ASN A 332 -19.99 6.81 29.02
C ASN A 332 -19.51 6.93 27.56
N GLU A 333 -19.40 5.84 26.84
CA GLU A 333 -19.00 5.81 25.44
C GLU A 333 -20.22 5.91 24.51
N ASN A 334 -20.09 6.69 23.42
CA ASN A 334 -21.06 6.65 22.34
C ASN A 334 -20.72 5.44 21.42
N PRO A 335 -21.67 4.48 21.20
CA PRO A 335 -21.35 3.26 20.48
C PRO A 335 -20.79 3.48 19.06
N ASP A 336 -21.37 4.40 18.28
CA ASP A 336 -20.93 4.64 16.90
C ASP A 336 -19.50 5.19 16.86
N ASN A 337 -19.20 6.18 17.71
CA ASN A 337 -17.86 6.74 17.82
C ASN A 337 -16.86 5.71 18.34
N PHE A 338 -17.29 4.88 19.28
CA PHE A 338 -16.45 3.83 19.86
C PHE A 338 -16.07 2.78 18.81
N PHE A 339 -17.02 2.24 18.06
CA PHE A 339 -16.74 1.27 17.01
C PHE A 339 -15.89 1.88 15.89
N GLN A 340 -16.15 3.13 15.54
CA GLN A 340 -15.30 3.85 14.60
C GLN A 340 -13.86 3.97 15.10
N SER A 341 -13.66 4.29 16.38
CA SER A 341 -12.31 4.39 16.98
C SER A 341 -11.57 3.06 17.01
N LEU A 342 -12.27 1.92 17.24
CA LEU A 342 -11.70 0.59 17.13
C LEU A 342 -11.23 0.29 15.69
N VAL A 343 -12.07 0.58 14.71
CA VAL A 343 -11.74 0.39 13.29
C VAL A 343 -10.55 1.25 12.86
N GLN A 344 -10.46 2.49 13.36
CA GLN A 344 -9.34 3.40 13.07
C GLN A 344 -7.99 2.90 13.57
N THR A 345 -7.95 1.91 14.45
CA THR A 345 -6.67 1.25 14.82
C THR A 345 -6.06 0.44 13.68
N GLY A 346 -6.83 0.10 12.63
CA GLY A 346 -6.43 -0.82 11.57
C GLY A 346 -6.37 -2.30 11.98
N LEU A 347 -6.61 -2.60 13.26
CA LEU A 347 -6.50 -3.96 13.82
C LEU A 347 -7.84 -4.69 13.90
N VAL A 348 -8.95 -3.96 13.79
CA VAL A 348 -10.33 -4.48 13.88
C VAL A 348 -11.14 -4.03 12.66
N ALA A 349 -11.98 -4.90 12.15
CA ALA A 349 -12.95 -4.61 11.12
C ALA A 349 -14.30 -5.25 11.41
N ILE A 350 -15.35 -4.80 10.72
CA ILE A 350 -16.73 -5.26 10.95
C ILE A 350 -17.16 -6.18 9.82
N LYS A 351 -17.75 -7.34 10.17
CA LYS A 351 -18.38 -8.29 9.26
C LYS A 351 -19.75 -8.67 9.79
N ASN A 352 -20.81 -8.38 9.05
CA ASN A 352 -22.17 -8.77 9.44
C ASN A 352 -22.51 -8.40 10.90
N LYS A 353 -22.21 -7.15 11.28
CA LYS A 353 -22.38 -6.62 12.65
C LYS A 353 -21.49 -7.26 13.71
N LYS A 354 -20.49 -8.03 13.34
CA LYS A 354 -19.54 -8.68 14.24
C LYS A 354 -18.19 -7.96 14.13
N LEU A 355 -17.53 -7.69 15.25
CA LEU A 355 -16.14 -7.25 15.29
C LEU A 355 -15.21 -8.44 15.05
N GLU A 356 -14.27 -8.30 14.13
CA GLU A 356 -13.26 -9.32 13.83
C GLU A 356 -11.86 -8.67 13.79
N LEU A 357 -10.85 -9.38 14.27
CA LEU A 357 -9.45 -8.95 14.12
C LEU A 357 -9.04 -9.07 12.65
N VAL A 358 -8.33 -8.06 12.15
CA VAL A 358 -7.77 -8.05 10.79
C VAL A 358 -6.56 -8.97 10.69
N THR A 359 -5.84 -9.15 11.79
CA THR A 359 -4.68 -10.04 11.91
C THR A 359 -4.95 -11.23 12.85
N LYS A 360 -4.29 -12.36 12.58
CA LYS A 360 -4.41 -13.58 13.40
C LYS A 360 -3.56 -13.53 14.68
N GLN A 361 -2.58 -12.67 14.75
CA GLN A 361 -1.63 -12.57 15.87
C GLN A 361 -1.66 -11.18 16.52
N CYS A 362 -2.88 -10.68 16.75
CA CYS A 362 -3.05 -9.50 17.57
C CYS A 362 -2.75 -9.82 19.04
N GLN A 363 -2.00 -8.97 19.71
CA GLN A 363 -1.71 -9.06 21.14
C GLN A 363 -2.09 -7.75 21.82
N CYS A 364 -2.59 -7.86 23.05
CA CYS A 364 -2.87 -6.73 23.91
C CYS A 364 -2.12 -6.89 25.25
N VAL A 365 -1.56 -5.80 25.74
CA VAL A 365 -0.70 -5.81 26.94
C VAL A 365 -0.96 -4.56 27.79
N ILE A 366 -1.02 -4.74 29.10
CA ILE A 366 -0.94 -3.65 30.06
C ILE A 366 0.55 -3.38 30.32
N LEU A 367 1.00 -2.20 29.95
CA LEU A 367 2.40 -1.81 30.10
C LEU A 367 2.73 -1.47 31.55
N PRO A 368 4.00 -1.57 32.00
CA PRO A 368 4.41 -1.22 33.35
C PRO A 368 4.10 0.24 33.78
N ASN A 369 3.91 1.13 32.82
CA ASN A 369 3.49 2.52 33.06
C ASN A 369 1.97 2.70 33.15
N GLY A 370 1.20 1.61 33.16
CA GLY A 370 -0.26 1.60 33.24
C GLY A 370 -1.00 1.90 31.93
N LYS A 371 -0.31 2.13 30.80
CA LYS A 371 -0.95 2.31 29.50
C LYS A 371 -1.35 0.95 28.91
N TYR A 372 -2.42 0.96 28.13
CA TYR A 372 -2.89 -0.18 27.36
C TYR A 372 -2.35 -0.10 25.94
N ALA A 373 -1.74 -1.19 25.45
CA ALA A 373 -1.15 -1.26 24.14
C ALA A 373 -1.63 -2.50 23.38
N VAL A 374 -1.88 -2.34 22.09
CA VAL A 374 -2.34 -3.39 21.17
C VAL A 374 -1.54 -3.31 19.88
N ALA A 375 -1.11 -4.45 19.36
CA ALA A 375 -0.44 -4.53 18.07
C ALA A 375 -0.51 -5.92 17.45
N GLU A 376 -0.29 -6.00 16.14
CA GLU A 376 0.07 -7.24 15.47
C GLU A 376 1.48 -7.68 15.92
N ASN A 377 1.65 -8.98 16.13
CA ASN A 377 2.93 -9.56 16.56
C ASN A 377 3.39 -10.75 15.71
N ASN A 378 3.01 -10.81 14.43
CA ASN A 378 3.37 -11.89 13.51
C ASN A 378 4.89 -12.06 13.36
N SER A 379 5.62 -10.93 13.32
CA SER A 379 7.10 -10.90 13.25
C SER A 379 7.79 -10.93 14.61
N GLY A 380 7.04 -10.86 15.72
CA GLY A 380 7.60 -10.65 17.05
C GLY A 380 7.98 -9.20 17.37
N ARG A 381 7.65 -8.24 16.49
CA ARG A 381 8.00 -6.82 16.62
C ARG A 381 7.51 -6.22 17.93
N PHE A 382 6.26 -6.49 18.30
CA PHE A 382 5.68 -6.01 19.57
C PHE A 382 6.40 -6.58 20.79
N THR A 383 6.70 -7.88 20.77
CA THR A 383 7.51 -8.50 21.85
C THR A 383 8.90 -7.90 21.94
N ASN A 384 9.55 -7.62 20.81
CA ASN A 384 10.87 -7.00 20.77
C ASN A 384 10.82 -5.57 21.31
N TRP A 385 9.79 -4.81 20.96
CA TRP A 385 9.58 -3.45 21.48
C TRP A 385 9.39 -3.45 23.01
N ILE A 386 8.52 -4.31 23.55
CA ILE A 386 8.32 -4.44 25.00
C ILE A 386 9.64 -4.77 25.69
N ASN A 387 10.39 -5.71 25.14
CA ASN A 387 11.69 -6.09 25.69
C ASN A 387 12.70 -4.95 25.66
N LYS A 388 12.72 -4.13 24.61
CA LYS A 388 13.60 -2.96 24.51
C LYS A 388 13.23 -1.90 25.55
N GLN A 389 11.93 -1.63 25.73
CA GLN A 389 11.45 -0.54 26.58
C GLN A 389 11.47 -0.88 28.07
N TYR A 390 11.23 -2.14 28.45
CA TYR A 390 10.92 -2.53 29.83
C TYR A 390 11.78 -3.65 30.41
N LYS A 391 12.73 -4.22 29.66
CA LYS A 391 13.70 -5.12 30.30
C LYS A 391 14.62 -4.31 31.21
N PRO A 392 14.81 -4.76 32.48
CA PRO A 392 15.83 -4.16 33.33
C PRO A 392 17.18 -4.34 32.61
N ASN A 393 17.93 -3.22 32.51
CA ASN A 393 19.34 -3.29 32.17
C ASN A 393 19.97 -4.35 33.02
N LYS A 394 20.48 -5.44 32.45
CA LYS A 394 21.33 -6.37 33.18
C LYS A 394 22.54 -5.56 33.64
N ALA A 395 22.58 -5.24 34.92
CA ALA A 395 23.73 -4.66 35.59
C ALA A 395 24.94 -5.59 35.45
#